data_5e68326c1ddb48983668632766847d27
#
_entry.id   5e68326c1ddb48983668632766847d27
#
_cell.length_a   1.000
_cell.length_b   1.000
_cell.length_c   1.000
_cell.angle_alpha   90.00
_cell.angle_beta   90.00
_cell.angle_gamma   90.00
#
_symmetry.space_group_name_H-M   'P 1'
#
loop_
_entity.id
_entity.type
_entity.pdbx_description
1 polymer ?
#
loop_
_entity_poly.entity_id
_entity_poly.type
_entity_poly.pdbx_seq_one_letter_code
_entity_poly.pdbx_strand_id
1 'polypeptide(L)'
;MWWRSPWLRQRILWIGLAAFDLLAVCASYNLVYWFHFGSLPGLSGSVAALASLWAASSYLLGRYSRRYRPNSIWRVALATTVVCSLVAITAAALNWGAEIQDPRTLPRFALPTALLTAVASSLAQYRVHRRHDRREHWALIGSSTELAVIQAEQRLEPDQTSVHLTLISNETIEEHLPALAHTDLDGIAIGESAQLSEVALEQLLAMRGQGQQVISLVNWSEQVLQRVPPELFSSYWLAQAEGFELQPERLGWRLKRLGDLVIAVALLIATTPLIALASLFIKLEDGGPIVFSQIRTGIYGEPFRLNKLRSMRTDAERHGARWASRGDPRITRVGFWLRRLRIDELPQLWNVIKGDMSLIGPRPERPEFEEELEAQIPHYRIRHWIRPGLSGWAQVCHPYGASVEDSRSKLAYDLYYLRNFSLPLDLLILLKTIRLVSRGAGSQPSGS
;
A
#
# COMPACT_ATOMS: atom_id res chain seq x y z
N MET A 1 -10.41 -12.47 12.06
CA MET A 1 -10.47 -13.21 10.76
C MET A 1 -10.17 -12.20 9.65
N TRP A 2 -9.05 -12.39 8.93
CA TRP A 2 -8.50 -11.44 7.93
C TRP A 2 -9.47 -11.03 6.79
N TRP A 3 -10.44 -11.89 6.44
CA TRP A 3 -11.46 -11.57 5.40
C TRP A 3 -12.48 -10.50 5.82
N ARG A 4 -12.54 -10.13 7.10
CA ARG A 4 -13.36 -9.00 7.59
C ARG A 4 -12.58 -7.69 7.63
N SER A 5 -11.28 -7.73 7.31
CA SER A 5 -10.43 -6.55 7.38
C SER A 5 -10.87 -5.46 6.40
N PRO A 6 -10.82 -4.17 6.80
CA PRO A 6 -11.27 -3.05 5.97
C PRO A 6 -10.55 -2.97 4.63
N TRP A 7 -9.24 -3.26 4.60
CA TRP A 7 -8.45 -3.24 3.38
C TRP A 7 -8.94 -4.22 2.31
N LEU A 8 -9.47 -5.39 2.70
CA LEU A 8 -9.97 -6.38 1.76
C LEU A 8 -11.34 -5.98 1.24
N ARG A 9 -12.26 -5.50 2.12
CA ARG A 9 -13.59 -5.04 1.71
C ARG A 9 -13.50 -3.97 0.63
N GLN A 10 -12.60 -3.00 0.80
CA GLN A 10 -12.39 -1.94 -0.19
C GLN A 10 -11.77 -2.43 -1.51
N ARG A 11 -11.17 -3.62 -1.53
CA ARG A 11 -10.48 -4.17 -2.72
C ARG A 11 -11.17 -5.36 -3.35
N ILE A 12 -12.24 -5.86 -2.75
CA ILE A 12 -12.91 -7.07 -3.24
C ILE A 12 -13.35 -6.92 -4.71
N LEU A 13 -13.84 -5.74 -5.10
CA LEU A 13 -14.20 -5.44 -6.50
C LEU A 13 -12.99 -5.48 -7.43
N TRP A 14 -11.87 -4.95 -7.01
CA TRP A 14 -10.62 -4.92 -7.82
C TRP A 14 -9.99 -6.31 -7.91
N ILE A 15 -10.08 -7.09 -6.85
CA ILE A 15 -9.67 -8.51 -6.84
C ILE A 15 -10.60 -9.32 -7.75
N GLY A 16 -11.91 -9.10 -7.67
CA GLY A 16 -12.89 -9.71 -8.57
C GLY A 16 -12.65 -9.36 -10.04
N LEU A 17 -12.30 -8.10 -10.32
CA LEU A 17 -11.96 -7.65 -11.66
C LEU A 17 -10.66 -8.31 -12.18
N ALA A 18 -9.64 -8.46 -11.33
CA ALA A 18 -8.43 -9.16 -11.69
C ALA A 18 -8.69 -10.66 -11.95
N ALA A 19 -9.51 -11.29 -11.12
CA ALA A 19 -9.94 -12.68 -11.32
C ALA A 19 -10.74 -12.85 -12.63
N PHE A 20 -11.63 -11.89 -12.93
CA PHE A 20 -12.36 -11.87 -14.20
C PHE A 20 -11.42 -11.75 -15.40
N ASP A 21 -10.43 -10.86 -15.34
CA ASP A 21 -9.43 -10.69 -16.41
C ASP A 21 -8.64 -11.99 -16.63
N LEU A 22 -8.23 -12.70 -15.57
CA LEU A 22 -7.56 -14.00 -15.67
C LEU A 22 -8.45 -15.05 -16.34
N LEU A 23 -9.73 -15.11 -15.95
CA LEU A 23 -10.71 -15.99 -16.59
C LEU A 23 -10.93 -15.63 -18.07
N ALA A 24 -10.99 -14.34 -18.38
CA ALA A 24 -11.15 -13.86 -19.77
C ALA A 24 -9.95 -14.27 -20.64
N VAL A 25 -8.72 -14.14 -20.14
CA VAL A 25 -7.51 -14.64 -20.83
C VAL A 25 -7.60 -16.14 -21.07
N CYS A 26 -7.91 -16.92 -20.05
CA CYS A 26 -8.04 -18.37 -20.15
C CYS A 26 -9.13 -18.78 -21.14
N ALA A 27 -10.30 -18.15 -21.06
CA ALA A 27 -11.43 -18.46 -21.95
C ALA A 27 -11.13 -18.08 -23.40
N SER A 28 -10.59 -16.89 -23.64
CA SER A 28 -10.23 -16.41 -25.00
C SER A 28 -9.18 -17.30 -25.63
N TYR A 29 -8.15 -17.69 -24.87
CA TYR A 29 -7.11 -18.60 -25.35
C TYR A 29 -7.66 -19.97 -25.71
N ASN A 30 -8.46 -20.58 -24.83
CA ASN A 30 -9.05 -21.90 -25.06
C ASN A 30 -10.04 -21.87 -26.25
N LEU A 31 -10.84 -20.80 -26.38
CA LEU A 31 -11.77 -20.64 -27.47
C LEU A 31 -11.05 -20.56 -28.84
N VAL A 32 -10.03 -19.70 -28.94
CA VAL A 32 -9.24 -19.56 -30.18
C VAL A 32 -8.47 -20.84 -30.49
N TYR A 33 -7.94 -21.51 -29.47
CA TYR A 33 -7.26 -22.80 -29.63
C TYR A 33 -8.20 -23.87 -30.17
N TRP A 34 -9.42 -23.96 -29.63
CA TRP A 34 -10.43 -24.89 -30.09
C TRP A 34 -10.81 -24.64 -31.55
N PHE A 35 -10.96 -23.40 -31.98
CA PHE A 35 -11.22 -23.07 -33.38
C PHE A 35 -10.09 -23.44 -34.33
N HIS A 36 -8.83 -23.43 -33.88
CA HIS A 36 -7.68 -23.74 -34.73
C HIS A 36 -7.29 -25.23 -34.70
N PHE A 37 -7.48 -25.87 -33.57
CA PHE A 37 -6.93 -27.23 -33.33
C PHE A 37 -8.00 -28.28 -32.96
N GLY A 38 -9.26 -27.90 -32.83
CA GLY A 38 -10.37 -28.81 -32.49
C GLY A 38 -10.33 -29.40 -31.07
N SER A 39 -9.42 -28.95 -30.22
CA SER A 39 -9.26 -29.44 -28.85
C SER A 39 -9.10 -28.27 -27.86
N LEU A 40 -9.33 -28.55 -26.55
CA LEU A 40 -9.17 -27.57 -25.50
C LEU A 40 -7.87 -27.86 -24.73
N PRO A 41 -6.86 -26.97 -24.71
CA PRO A 41 -5.63 -27.17 -23.96
C PRO A 41 -5.83 -27.07 -22.44
N GLY A 42 -6.97 -26.54 -21.97
CA GLY A 42 -7.26 -26.32 -20.58
C GLY A 42 -6.31 -25.28 -19.94
N LEU A 43 -5.86 -25.57 -18.72
CA LEU A 43 -4.87 -24.75 -17.99
C LEU A 43 -3.44 -25.24 -18.31
N SER A 44 -2.94 -24.91 -19.48
CA SER A 44 -1.55 -25.21 -19.87
C SER A 44 -0.58 -24.16 -19.30
N GLY A 45 0.72 -24.49 -19.28
CA GLY A 45 1.77 -23.55 -18.86
C GLY A 45 1.76 -22.24 -19.67
N SER A 46 1.44 -22.31 -20.97
CA SER A 46 1.34 -21.13 -21.84
C SER A 46 0.16 -20.21 -21.42
N VAL A 47 -1.00 -20.80 -21.08
CA VAL A 47 -2.16 -20.04 -20.57
C VAL A 47 -1.81 -19.38 -19.25
N ALA A 48 -1.18 -20.11 -18.33
CA ALA A 48 -0.76 -19.58 -17.03
C ALA A 48 0.24 -18.43 -17.19
N ALA A 49 1.20 -18.55 -18.09
CA ALA A 49 2.17 -17.50 -18.39
C ALA A 49 1.50 -16.24 -18.95
N LEU A 50 0.61 -16.37 -19.95
CA LEU A 50 -0.13 -15.26 -20.52
C LEU A 50 -1.03 -14.56 -19.49
N ALA A 51 -1.76 -15.32 -18.68
CA ALA A 51 -2.61 -14.82 -17.62
C ALA A 51 -1.79 -14.05 -16.55
N SER A 52 -0.62 -14.58 -16.18
CA SER A 52 0.29 -13.94 -15.24
C SER A 52 0.86 -12.63 -15.79
N LEU A 53 1.29 -12.61 -17.07
CA LEU A 53 1.77 -11.41 -17.75
C LEU A 53 0.66 -10.34 -17.86
N TRP A 54 -0.57 -10.75 -18.19
CA TRP A 54 -1.71 -9.85 -18.23
C TRP A 54 -1.99 -9.22 -16.87
N ALA A 55 -2.05 -10.04 -15.82
CA ALA A 55 -2.30 -9.57 -14.46
C ALA A 55 -1.18 -8.63 -13.97
N ALA A 56 0.09 -9.00 -14.18
CA ALA A 56 1.24 -8.18 -13.81
C ALA A 56 1.24 -6.83 -14.54
N SER A 57 1.07 -6.82 -15.87
CA SER A 57 1.02 -5.59 -16.68
C SER A 57 -0.15 -4.70 -16.28
N SER A 58 -1.35 -5.28 -16.10
CA SER A 58 -2.54 -4.55 -15.64
C SER A 58 -2.36 -3.95 -14.24
N TYR A 59 -1.72 -4.70 -13.33
CA TYR A 59 -1.40 -4.24 -11.99
C TYR A 59 -0.40 -3.08 -12.01
N LEU A 60 0.70 -3.20 -12.76
CA LEU A 60 1.74 -2.16 -12.89
C LEU A 60 1.18 -0.87 -13.49
N LEU A 61 0.29 -0.97 -14.48
CA LEU A 61 -0.42 0.19 -15.04
C LEU A 61 -1.50 0.77 -14.13
N GLY A 62 -1.85 0.05 -13.06
CA GLY A 62 -2.80 0.51 -12.04
C GLY A 62 -4.25 0.25 -12.33
N ARG A 63 -4.58 -0.58 -13.32
CA ARG A 63 -5.96 -0.88 -13.71
C ARG A 63 -6.80 -1.48 -12.57
N TYR A 64 -6.20 -2.17 -11.62
CA TYR A 64 -6.82 -2.71 -10.40
C TYR A 64 -6.66 -1.78 -9.19
N SER A 65 -6.86 -0.47 -9.39
CA SER A 65 -6.65 0.55 -8.35
C SER A 65 -7.83 1.53 -8.31
N ARG A 66 -8.24 1.95 -7.11
CA ARG A 66 -9.23 3.04 -6.91
C ARG A 66 -8.83 4.35 -7.59
N ARG A 67 -7.54 4.62 -7.73
CA ARG A 67 -7.01 5.82 -8.39
C ARG A 67 -7.19 5.79 -9.92
N TYR A 68 -7.45 4.62 -10.50
CA TYR A 68 -7.73 4.51 -11.93
C TYR A 68 -9.18 4.88 -12.18
N ARG A 69 -9.44 6.12 -12.59
CA ARG A 69 -10.77 6.65 -12.92
C ARG A 69 -10.82 7.01 -14.41
N PRO A 70 -11.15 6.09 -15.28
CA PRO A 70 -11.28 6.40 -16.69
C PRO A 70 -12.58 7.16 -16.93
N ASN A 71 -12.49 8.42 -17.34
CA ASN A 71 -13.65 9.27 -17.65
C ASN A 71 -14.40 8.83 -18.93
N SER A 72 -13.84 7.90 -19.70
CA SER A 72 -14.43 7.40 -20.93
C SER A 72 -13.99 5.98 -21.26
N ILE A 73 -14.81 5.27 -22.02
CA ILE A 73 -14.48 3.93 -22.51
C ILE A 73 -13.20 3.92 -23.36
N TRP A 74 -12.91 5.02 -24.06
CA TRP A 74 -11.69 5.15 -24.88
C TRP A 74 -10.40 5.12 -24.04
N ARG A 75 -10.41 5.70 -22.85
CA ARG A 75 -9.26 5.62 -21.93
C ARG A 75 -9.07 4.19 -21.40
N VAL A 76 -10.17 3.48 -21.15
CA VAL A 76 -10.11 2.06 -20.79
C VAL A 76 -9.54 1.25 -21.93
N ALA A 77 -10.04 1.45 -23.15
CA ALA A 77 -9.57 0.76 -24.34
C ALA A 77 -8.08 1.03 -24.61
N LEU A 78 -7.62 2.28 -24.49
CA LEU A 78 -6.22 2.65 -24.66
C LEU A 78 -5.33 1.94 -23.63
N ALA A 79 -5.70 1.96 -22.35
CA ALA A 79 -4.94 1.26 -21.31
C ALA A 79 -4.92 -0.26 -21.55
N THR A 80 -6.01 -0.83 -22.05
CA THR A 80 -6.08 -2.25 -22.42
C THR A 80 -5.18 -2.57 -23.61
N THR A 81 -5.15 -1.70 -24.62
CA THR A 81 -4.25 -1.85 -25.78
C THR A 81 -2.78 -1.83 -25.34
N VAL A 82 -2.41 -0.95 -24.41
CA VAL A 82 -1.05 -0.94 -23.84
C VAL A 82 -0.72 -2.26 -23.13
N VAL A 83 -1.67 -2.82 -22.36
CA VAL A 83 -1.48 -4.14 -21.74
C VAL A 83 -1.29 -5.22 -22.78
N CYS A 84 -2.15 -5.26 -23.80
CA CYS A 84 -2.04 -6.23 -24.91
C CYS A 84 -0.67 -6.13 -25.61
N SER A 85 -0.21 -4.91 -25.88
CA SER A 85 1.09 -4.67 -26.52
C SER A 85 2.25 -5.15 -25.65
N LEU A 86 2.22 -4.85 -24.33
CA LEU A 86 3.23 -5.33 -23.41
C LEU A 86 3.27 -6.85 -23.32
N VAL A 87 2.12 -7.49 -23.22
CA VAL A 87 2.01 -8.97 -23.18
C VAL A 87 2.52 -9.57 -24.48
N ALA A 88 2.13 -9.03 -25.64
CA ALA A 88 2.56 -9.51 -26.95
C ALA A 88 4.08 -9.37 -27.16
N ILE A 89 4.66 -8.20 -26.83
CA ILE A 89 6.11 -7.95 -26.93
C ILE A 89 6.88 -8.89 -26.01
N THR A 90 6.44 -9.03 -24.75
CA THR A 90 7.12 -9.91 -23.79
C THR A 90 7.04 -11.39 -24.22
N ALA A 91 5.87 -11.83 -24.69
CA ALA A 91 5.69 -13.19 -25.18
C ALA A 91 6.55 -13.46 -26.44
N ALA A 92 6.63 -12.50 -27.38
CA ALA A 92 7.48 -12.59 -28.55
C ALA A 92 8.97 -12.64 -28.19
N ALA A 93 9.41 -11.79 -27.26
CA ALA A 93 10.80 -11.76 -26.78
C ALA A 93 11.21 -13.07 -26.10
N LEU A 94 10.33 -13.63 -25.26
CA LEU A 94 10.58 -14.92 -24.59
C LEU A 94 10.65 -16.07 -25.59
N ASN A 95 9.78 -16.08 -26.61
CA ASN A 95 9.82 -17.09 -27.68
C ASN A 95 11.09 -16.98 -28.54
N TRP A 96 11.50 -15.76 -28.87
CA TRP A 96 12.73 -15.55 -29.66
C TRP A 96 13.97 -15.96 -28.85
N GLY A 97 14.03 -15.58 -27.56
CA GLY A 97 15.15 -15.97 -26.68
C GLY A 97 15.24 -17.46 -26.39
N ALA A 98 14.12 -18.20 -26.49
CA ALA A 98 14.05 -19.65 -26.25
C ALA A 98 14.12 -20.49 -27.54
N GLU A 99 14.25 -19.86 -28.71
CA GLU A 99 14.24 -20.49 -30.06
C GLU A 99 13.01 -21.42 -30.29
N ILE A 100 11.92 -21.18 -29.59
CA ILE A 100 10.70 -21.99 -29.68
C ILE A 100 9.83 -21.42 -30.83
N GLN A 101 9.79 -22.14 -31.96
CA GLN A 101 8.82 -21.89 -33.04
C GLN A 101 7.44 -22.47 -32.66
N ASP A 102 6.72 -21.78 -31.78
CA ASP A 102 5.36 -22.18 -31.40
C ASP A 102 4.34 -21.53 -32.37
N PRO A 103 3.51 -22.32 -33.11
CA PRO A 103 2.46 -21.80 -33.97
C PRO A 103 1.48 -20.85 -33.27
N ARG A 104 1.38 -20.92 -31.94
CA ARG A 104 0.52 -20.08 -31.08
C ARG A 104 0.99 -18.62 -31.01
N THR A 105 2.23 -18.32 -31.41
CA THR A 105 2.75 -16.95 -31.49
C THR A 105 2.41 -16.27 -32.82
N LEU A 106 1.88 -17.02 -33.78
CA LEU A 106 1.46 -16.48 -35.07
C LEU A 106 0.33 -15.46 -34.88
N PRO A 107 0.32 -14.37 -35.66
CA PRO A 107 -0.71 -13.33 -35.58
C PRO A 107 -2.13 -13.88 -35.69
N ARG A 108 -2.35 -14.95 -36.45
CA ARG A 108 -3.65 -15.62 -36.62
C ARG A 108 -4.23 -16.16 -35.32
N PHE A 109 -3.39 -16.54 -34.35
CA PHE A 109 -3.80 -17.01 -33.04
C PHE A 109 -3.75 -15.90 -31.99
N ALA A 110 -2.65 -15.15 -31.95
CA ALA A 110 -2.42 -14.12 -30.94
C ALA A 110 -3.39 -12.93 -31.03
N LEU A 111 -3.70 -12.46 -32.25
CA LEU A 111 -4.59 -11.33 -32.45
C LEU A 111 -6.05 -11.57 -31.99
N PRO A 112 -6.73 -12.68 -32.38
CA PRO A 112 -8.07 -12.97 -31.87
C PRO A 112 -8.11 -13.14 -30.35
N THR A 113 -7.12 -13.82 -29.77
CA THR A 113 -7.02 -13.99 -28.32
C THR A 113 -6.88 -12.67 -27.60
N ALA A 114 -5.98 -11.80 -28.07
CA ALA A 114 -5.79 -10.46 -27.51
C ALA A 114 -7.05 -9.60 -27.66
N LEU A 115 -7.71 -9.64 -28.82
CA LEU A 115 -8.92 -8.84 -29.08
C LEU A 115 -10.08 -9.26 -28.18
N LEU A 116 -10.36 -10.56 -28.06
CA LEU A 116 -11.42 -11.08 -27.21
C LEU A 116 -11.20 -10.71 -25.75
N THR A 117 -9.96 -10.92 -25.28
CA THR A 117 -9.58 -10.54 -23.91
C THR A 117 -9.71 -9.04 -23.69
N ALA A 118 -9.24 -8.23 -24.64
CA ALA A 118 -9.31 -6.77 -24.55
C ALA A 118 -10.75 -6.26 -24.48
N VAL A 119 -11.64 -6.79 -25.29
CA VAL A 119 -13.08 -6.41 -25.28
C VAL A 119 -13.71 -6.80 -23.95
N ALA A 120 -13.55 -8.06 -23.52
CA ALA A 120 -14.11 -8.56 -22.25
C ALA A 120 -13.61 -7.75 -21.05
N SER A 121 -12.31 -7.55 -20.95
CA SER A 121 -11.68 -6.78 -19.88
C SER A 121 -12.10 -5.30 -19.88
N SER A 122 -12.16 -4.66 -21.06
CA SER A 122 -12.57 -3.26 -21.17
C SER A 122 -14.03 -3.05 -20.76
N LEU A 123 -14.92 -3.93 -21.16
CA LEU A 123 -16.35 -3.87 -20.77
C LEU A 123 -16.52 -4.08 -19.28
N ALA A 124 -15.84 -5.07 -18.70
CA ALA A 124 -15.90 -5.33 -17.25
C ALA A 124 -15.37 -4.12 -16.46
N GLN A 125 -14.20 -3.60 -16.84
CA GLN A 125 -13.62 -2.43 -16.20
C GLN A 125 -14.52 -1.20 -16.28
N TYR A 126 -15.06 -0.90 -17.46
CA TYR A 126 -15.97 0.23 -17.64
C TYR A 126 -17.22 0.12 -16.76
N ARG A 127 -17.85 -1.09 -16.70
CA ARG A 127 -19.02 -1.34 -15.85
C ARG A 127 -18.72 -1.19 -14.37
N VAL A 128 -17.61 -1.76 -13.91
CA VAL A 128 -17.19 -1.68 -12.49
C VAL A 128 -16.95 -0.24 -12.10
N HIS A 129 -16.18 0.52 -12.89
CA HIS A 129 -15.88 1.92 -12.57
C HIS A 129 -17.14 2.80 -12.57
N ARG A 130 -18.04 2.61 -13.55
CA ARG A 130 -19.28 3.39 -13.61
C ARG A 130 -20.23 3.14 -12.43
N ARG A 131 -20.26 1.89 -11.91
CA ARG A 131 -21.07 1.54 -10.74
C ARG A 131 -20.45 1.99 -9.41
N HIS A 132 -19.14 2.12 -9.37
CA HIS A 132 -18.40 2.43 -8.14
C HIS A 132 -18.18 3.95 -7.94
N ASP A 133 -18.72 4.79 -8.79
CA ASP A 133 -18.58 6.25 -8.71
C ASP A 133 -19.61 6.90 -7.74
N ARG A 134 -20.40 6.07 -7.01
CA ARG A 134 -21.26 6.56 -5.91
C ARG A 134 -20.36 7.07 -4.79
N ARG A 135 -20.54 8.34 -4.43
CA ARG A 135 -19.88 8.93 -3.26
C ARG A 135 -20.60 8.49 -2.02
N GLU A 136 -19.87 7.90 -1.09
CA GLU A 136 -20.41 7.61 0.24
C GLU A 136 -20.67 8.91 0.98
N HIS A 137 -21.77 9.01 1.71
CA HIS A 137 -22.14 10.15 2.53
C HIS A 137 -22.12 9.75 4.00
N TRP A 138 -21.24 10.35 4.78
CA TRP A 138 -21.09 10.05 6.20
C TRP A 138 -21.32 11.30 7.05
N ALA A 139 -22.05 11.14 8.17
CA ALA A 139 -22.11 12.12 9.23
C ALA A 139 -21.06 11.79 10.30
N LEU A 140 -20.23 12.75 10.66
CA LEU A 140 -19.22 12.60 11.69
C LEU A 140 -19.55 13.50 12.87
N ILE A 141 -19.74 12.91 14.04
CA ILE A 141 -20.09 13.57 15.29
C ILE A 141 -18.90 13.50 16.25
N GLY A 142 -18.48 14.62 16.80
CA GLY A 142 -17.36 14.63 17.74
C GLY A 142 -16.98 16.02 18.24
N SER A 143 -15.89 16.09 19.01
CA SER A 143 -15.33 17.36 19.42
C SER A 143 -14.75 18.13 18.23
N SER A 144 -14.64 19.44 18.35
CA SER A 144 -14.01 20.30 17.32
C SER A 144 -12.58 19.85 16.97
N THR A 145 -11.85 19.34 17.96
CA THR A 145 -10.49 18.82 17.78
C THR A 145 -10.46 17.53 16.97
N GLU A 146 -11.32 16.54 17.27
CA GLU A 146 -11.44 15.29 16.50
C GLU A 146 -11.84 15.55 15.05
N LEU A 147 -12.82 16.44 14.84
CA LEU A 147 -13.27 16.81 13.50
C LEU A 147 -12.19 17.55 12.70
N ALA A 148 -11.40 18.42 13.37
CA ALA A 148 -10.27 19.09 12.73
C ALA A 148 -9.17 18.09 12.28
N VAL A 149 -8.89 17.07 13.08
CA VAL A 149 -7.97 15.96 12.71
C VAL A 149 -8.47 15.28 11.44
N ILE A 150 -9.76 14.90 11.36
CA ILE A 150 -10.31 14.25 10.16
C ILE A 150 -10.24 15.17 8.94
N GLN A 151 -10.52 16.45 9.09
CA GLN A 151 -10.41 17.41 8.00
C GLN A 151 -8.97 17.55 7.49
N ALA A 152 -8.00 17.60 8.40
CA ALA A 152 -6.58 17.62 8.05
C ALA A 152 -6.19 16.36 7.27
N GLU A 153 -6.61 15.20 7.77
CA GLU A 153 -6.38 13.91 7.12
C GLU A 153 -7.01 13.84 5.71
N GLN A 154 -8.21 14.38 5.52
CA GLN A 154 -8.88 14.42 4.22
C GLN A 154 -8.15 15.32 3.21
N ARG A 155 -7.59 16.45 3.67
CA ARG A 155 -6.81 17.38 2.81
C ARG A 155 -5.51 16.77 2.31
N LEU A 156 -4.87 15.88 3.06
CA LEU A 156 -3.63 15.22 2.66
C LEU A 156 -3.79 14.32 1.44
N GLU A 157 -4.97 13.75 1.21
CA GLU A 157 -5.24 12.85 0.08
C GLU A 157 -6.64 13.09 -0.53
N PRO A 158 -6.89 14.23 -1.17
CA PRO A 158 -8.20 14.57 -1.73
C PRO A 158 -8.69 13.57 -2.79
N ASP A 159 -7.77 12.89 -3.49
CA ASP A 159 -8.11 11.93 -4.54
C ASP A 159 -8.48 10.52 -4.02
N GLN A 160 -8.20 10.20 -2.76
CA GLN A 160 -8.48 8.88 -2.20
C GLN A 160 -9.89 8.73 -1.63
N THR A 161 -10.52 9.82 -1.23
CA THR A 161 -11.84 9.80 -0.58
C THR A 161 -12.91 10.38 -1.49
N SER A 162 -13.65 9.52 -2.18
CA SER A 162 -14.94 9.88 -2.78
C SER A 162 -16.04 9.87 -1.70
N VAL A 163 -15.81 10.55 -0.58
CA VAL A 163 -16.71 10.58 0.57
C VAL A 163 -17.15 12.02 0.81
N HIS A 164 -18.45 12.21 0.89
CA HIS A 164 -19.03 13.48 1.34
C HIS A 164 -19.19 13.41 2.86
N LEU A 165 -18.68 14.41 3.58
CA LEU A 165 -18.72 14.47 5.04
C LEU A 165 -19.62 15.58 5.51
N THR A 166 -20.56 15.24 6.38
CA THR A 166 -21.30 16.19 7.21
C THR A 166 -20.69 16.16 8.60
N LEU A 167 -20.07 17.27 9.03
CA LEU A 167 -19.39 17.37 10.32
C LEU A 167 -20.31 18.04 11.32
N ILE A 168 -20.48 17.42 12.48
CA ILE A 168 -21.38 17.88 13.55
C ILE A 168 -20.57 17.94 14.85
N SER A 169 -20.37 19.16 15.34
CA SER A 169 -19.69 19.36 16.62
C SER A 169 -20.60 19.04 17.81
N ASN A 170 -20.01 18.79 18.96
CA ASN A 170 -20.74 18.57 20.21
C ASN A 170 -21.80 19.64 20.50
N GLU A 171 -21.54 20.89 20.10
CA GLU A 171 -22.40 22.03 20.36
C GLU A 171 -23.66 22.05 19.48
N THR A 172 -23.62 21.39 18.31
CA THR A 172 -24.70 21.44 17.30
C THR A 172 -25.40 20.10 17.08
N ILE A 173 -25.10 19.09 17.92
CA ILE A 173 -25.65 17.73 17.76
C ILE A 173 -27.18 17.75 17.81
N GLU A 174 -27.76 18.39 18.82
CA GLU A 174 -29.21 18.37 19.04
C GLU A 174 -30.00 19.05 17.92
N GLU A 175 -29.42 20.07 17.29
CA GLU A 175 -30.02 20.78 16.16
C GLU A 175 -29.98 19.96 14.87
N HIS A 176 -28.87 19.26 14.60
CA HIS A 176 -28.63 18.61 13.32
C HIS A 176 -29.08 17.15 13.29
N LEU A 177 -29.10 16.46 14.45
CA LEU A 177 -29.38 15.02 14.49
C LEU A 177 -30.76 14.64 13.94
N PRO A 178 -31.86 15.39 14.19
CA PRO A 178 -33.16 15.08 13.61
C PRO A 178 -33.18 15.16 12.07
N ALA A 179 -32.41 16.10 11.49
CA ALA A 179 -32.28 16.27 10.04
C ALA A 179 -31.55 15.08 9.39
N LEU A 180 -30.62 14.44 10.10
CA LEU A 180 -29.88 13.27 9.60
C LEU A 180 -30.77 12.06 9.39
N ALA A 181 -31.85 11.91 10.19
CA ALA A 181 -32.81 10.79 10.06
C ALA A 181 -33.51 10.77 8.69
N HIS A 182 -33.58 11.93 8.01
CA HIS A 182 -34.20 12.08 6.69
C HIS A 182 -33.18 12.19 5.54
N THR A 183 -31.90 12.08 5.84
CA THR A 183 -30.82 12.19 4.85
C THR A 183 -30.34 10.81 4.41
N ASP A 184 -30.12 10.59 3.11
CA ASP A 184 -29.52 9.33 2.58
C ASP A 184 -28.05 9.27 2.97
N LEU A 185 -27.74 8.68 4.12
CA LEU A 185 -26.41 8.50 4.68
C LEU A 185 -26.00 7.04 4.58
N ASP A 186 -24.74 6.80 4.22
CA ASP A 186 -24.12 5.47 4.31
C ASP A 186 -23.79 5.09 5.76
N GLY A 187 -23.61 6.09 6.66
CA GLY A 187 -23.44 5.84 8.08
C GLY A 187 -23.12 7.10 8.90
N ILE A 188 -23.08 6.87 10.20
CA ILE A 188 -22.74 7.87 11.22
C ILE A 188 -21.52 7.38 11.98
N ALA A 189 -20.52 8.26 12.16
CA ALA A 189 -19.35 7.94 12.99
C ALA A 189 -19.26 8.90 14.18
N ILE A 190 -19.02 8.33 15.37
CA ILE A 190 -19.06 9.05 16.64
C ILE A 190 -17.65 9.05 17.25
N GLY A 191 -17.16 10.24 17.59
CA GLY A 191 -15.89 10.44 18.30
C GLY A 191 -15.91 9.92 19.73
N GLU A 192 -14.76 9.62 20.29
CA GLU A 192 -14.63 9.18 21.70
C GLU A 192 -14.98 10.33 22.66
N SER A 193 -14.71 11.58 22.25
CA SER A 193 -15.02 12.80 23.02
C SER A 193 -16.41 13.38 22.73
N ALA A 194 -17.28 12.64 22.02
CA ALA A 194 -18.62 13.10 21.72
C ALA A 194 -19.48 13.16 23.00
N GLN A 195 -20.08 14.32 23.26
CA GLN A 195 -20.99 14.53 24.38
C GLN A 195 -22.43 14.37 23.88
N LEU A 196 -22.99 13.17 24.04
CA LEU A 196 -24.34 12.85 23.61
C LEU A 196 -25.32 13.00 24.78
N SER A 197 -26.42 13.73 24.59
CA SER A 197 -27.55 13.70 25.52
C SER A 197 -28.30 12.37 25.42
N GLU A 198 -29.11 12.04 26.42
CA GLU A 198 -29.95 10.84 26.37
C GLU A 198 -30.86 10.85 25.14
N VAL A 199 -31.43 12.00 24.79
CA VAL A 199 -32.30 12.16 23.62
C VAL A 199 -31.51 11.89 22.31
N ALA A 200 -30.31 12.42 22.18
CA ALA A 200 -29.44 12.16 21.01
C ALA A 200 -29.08 10.67 20.92
N LEU A 201 -28.79 10.04 22.05
CA LEU A 201 -28.47 8.62 22.10
C LEU A 201 -29.67 7.75 21.67
N GLU A 202 -30.88 8.06 22.16
CA GLU A 202 -32.09 7.35 21.74
C GLU A 202 -32.36 7.48 20.24
N GLN A 203 -32.20 8.66 19.68
CA GLN A 203 -32.33 8.88 18.23
C GLN A 203 -31.30 8.06 17.43
N LEU A 204 -30.03 8.05 17.84
CA LEU A 204 -28.98 7.24 17.20
C LEU A 204 -29.28 5.74 17.29
N LEU A 205 -29.81 5.27 18.44
CA LEU A 205 -30.24 3.88 18.61
C LEU A 205 -31.41 3.54 17.70
N ALA A 206 -32.41 4.44 17.58
CA ALA A 206 -33.50 4.27 16.64
C ALA A 206 -33.04 4.18 15.19
N MET A 207 -32.15 5.09 14.75
CA MET A 207 -31.56 5.05 13.41
C MET A 207 -30.79 3.74 13.18
N ARG A 208 -30.01 3.28 14.17
CA ARG A 208 -29.31 1.99 14.11
C ARG A 208 -30.29 0.81 14.00
N GLY A 209 -31.39 0.85 14.74
CA GLY A 209 -32.46 -0.14 14.67
C GLY A 209 -33.15 -0.20 13.29
N GLN A 210 -33.16 0.91 12.56
CA GLN A 210 -33.64 1.01 11.17
C GLN A 210 -32.62 0.56 10.13
N GLY A 211 -31.42 0.13 10.57
CA GLY A 211 -30.35 -0.37 9.68
C GLY A 211 -29.27 0.62 9.34
N GLN A 212 -29.30 1.85 9.91
CA GLN A 212 -28.25 2.83 9.72
C GLN A 212 -26.95 2.34 10.37
N GLN A 213 -25.84 2.44 9.66
CA GLN A 213 -24.53 2.08 10.22
C GLN A 213 -24.07 3.16 11.21
N VAL A 214 -23.89 2.80 12.49
CA VAL A 214 -23.32 3.67 13.52
C VAL A 214 -22.05 3.04 14.06
N ILE A 215 -20.92 3.72 13.94
CA ILE A 215 -19.58 3.24 14.32
C ILE A 215 -18.78 4.31 15.06
N SER A 216 -17.66 3.94 15.68
CA SER A 216 -16.74 4.94 16.24
C SER A 216 -15.96 5.65 15.14
N LEU A 217 -15.54 6.90 15.41
CA LEU A 217 -14.75 7.71 14.47
C LEU A 217 -13.41 7.04 14.13
N VAL A 218 -12.80 6.33 15.09
CA VAL A 218 -11.61 5.50 14.88
C VAL A 218 -11.88 4.38 13.87
N ASN A 219 -12.98 3.64 14.04
CA ASN A 219 -13.34 2.57 13.11
C ASN A 219 -13.70 3.12 11.72
N TRP A 220 -14.32 4.30 11.66
CA TRP A 220 -14.59 4.99 10.40
C TRP A 220 -13.27 5.36 9.68
N SER A 221 -12.32 5.96 10.38
CA SER A 221 -11.02 6.32 9.80
C SER A 221 -10.27 5.09 9.29
N GLU A 222 -10.35 3.99 10.03
CA GLU A 222 -9.78 2.71 9.61
C GLU A 222 -10.46 2.16 8.35
N GLN A 223 -11.79 2.20 8.27
CA GLN A 223 -12.54 1.66 7.13
C GLN A 223 -12.39 2.53 5.89
N VAL A 224 -12.49 3.84 6.03
CA VAL A 224 -12.54 4.79 4.91
C VAL A 224 -11.16 5.29 4.53
N LEU A 225 -10.36 5.76 5.49
CA LEU A 225 -9.05 6.35 5.26
C LEU A 225 -7.91 5.32 5.20
N GLN A 226 -8.12 4.10 5.71
CA GLN A 226 -7.10 3.04 5.87
C GLN A 226 -5.89 3.49 6.69
N ARG A 227 -6.16 4.28 7.73
CA ARG A 227 -5.20 4.76 8.72
C ARG A 227 -5.94 5.05 10.02
N VAL A 228 -5.20 5.11 11.12
CA VAL A 228 -5.74 5.35 12.48
C VAL A 228 -4.97 6.53 13.06
N PRO A 229 -5.50 7.76 12.93
CA PRO A 229 -4.88 8.95 13.53
C PRO A 229 -4.74 8.79 15.04
N PRO A 230 -3.55 9.02 15.61
CA PRO A 230 -3.29 8.76 17.02
C PRO A 230 -4.06 9.68 17.98
N GLU A 231 -4.60 10.78 17.50
CA GLU A 231 -5.40 11.75 18.29
C GLU A 231 -6.86 11.34 18.45
N LEU A 232 -7.34 10.36 17.67
CA LEU A 232 -8.74 9.95 17.69
C LEU A 232 -9.07 8.93 18.78
N PHE A 233 -8.09 8.51 19.59
CA PHE A 233 -8.29 7.52 20.62
C PHE A 233 -7.42 7.77 21.86
N SER A 234 -7.93 7.33 23.01
CA SER A 234 -7.23 7.38 24.28
C SER A 234 -6.42 6.12 24.55
N SER A 235 -5.53 6.19 25.55
CA SER A 235 -4.84 4.99 26.07
C SER A 235 -5.82 3.95 26.62
N TYR A 236 -6.98 4.39 27.14
CA TYR A 236 -8.04 3.51 27.62
C TYR A 236 -8.67 2.70 26.47
N TRP A 237 -9.01 3.40 25.37
CA TRP A 237 -9.49 2.72 24.17
C TRP A 237 -8.48 1.72 23.65
N LEU A 238 -7.21 2.11 23.57
CA LEU A 238 -6.12 1.26 23.09
C LEU A 238 -5.98 -0.02 23.91
N ALA A 239 -6.13 0.06 25.24
CA ALA A 239 -6.06 -1.09 26.12
C ALA A 239 -7.15 -2.14 25.88
N GLN A 240 -8.29 -1.72 25.30
CA GLN A 240 -9.43 -2.58 24.99
C GLN A 240 -9.58 -2.90 23.50
N ALA A 241 -8.83 -2.22 22.64
CA ALA A 241 -8.98 -2.32 21.20
C ALA A 241 -8.50 -3.69 20.70
N GLU A 242 -9.37 -4.37 19.95
CA GLU A 242 -9.00 -5.61 19.25
C GLU A 242 -7.98 -5.35 18.13
N GLY A 243 -7.12 -6.32 17.88
CA GLY A 243 -6.17 -6.31 16.75
C GLY A 243 -4.75 -5.88 17.10
N PHE A 244 -4.54 -5.38 18.33
CA PHE A 244 -3.21 -5.04 18.85
C PHE A 244 -2.56 -6.16 19.68
N GLU A 245 -3.20 -7.37 19.72
CA GLU A 245 -2.62 -8.54 20.40
C GLU A 245 -1.51 -9.16 19.55
N LEU A 246 -0.36 -8.53 19.58
CA LEU A 246 0.79 -8.86 18.74
C LEU A 246 1.63 -9.97 19.39
N GLN A 247 1.05 -11.15 19.59
CA GLN A 247 1.74 -12.28 20.23
C GLN A 247 2.70 -12.96 19.24
N PRO A 248 4.02 -12.95 19.52
CA PRO A 248 5.02 -13.55 18.63
C PRO A 248 4.85 -15.06 18.41
N GLU A 249 4.16 -15.74 19.33
CA GLU A 249 3.95 -17.18 19.31
C GLU A 249 2.77 -17.63 18.42
N ARG A 250 1.89 -16.72 18.02
CA ARG A 250 0.79 -17.08 17.11
C ARG A 250 1.33 -17.59 15.77
N LEU A 251 0.70 -18.60 15.20
CA LEU A 251 1.08 -19.21 13.95
C LEU A 251 1.28 -18.19 12.82
N GLY A 252 0.47 -17.13 12.77
CA GLY A 252 0.61 -16.07 11.78
C GLY A 252 1.96 -15.35 11.83
N TRP A 253 2.50 -15.08 13.03
CA TRP A 253 3.81 -14.47 13.20
C TRP A 253 4.97 -15.41 12.86
N ARG A 254 4.84 -16.70 13.19
CA ARG A 254 5.82 -17.72 12.79
C ARG A 254 5.87 -17.88 11.27
N LEU A 255 4.70 -17.95 10.61
CA LEU A 255 4.61 -18.00 9.16
C LEU A 255 5.14 -16.71 8.50
N LYS A 256 4.84 -15.54 9.06
CA LYS A 256 5.44 -14.29 8.61
C LYS A 256 6.97 -14.36 8.68
N ARG A 257 7.53 -14.77 9.82
CA ARG A 257 8.98 -14.85 10.00
C ARG A 257 9.63 -15.82 9.01
N LEU A 258 9.01 -16.99 8.77
CA LEU A 258 9.46 -17.95 7.77
C LEU A 258 9.42 -17.33 6.36
N GLY A 259 8.31 -16.66 6.00
CA GLY A 259 8.18 -15.95 4.73
C GLY A 259 9.22 -14.84 4.56
N ASP A 260 9.43 -14.00 5.58
CA ASP A 260 10.47 -12.98 5.60
C ASP A 260 11.86 -13.58 5.33
N LEU A 261 12.19 -14.70 6.00
CA LEU A 261 13.49 -15.35 5.84
C LEU A 261 13.68 -15.91 4.43
N VAL A 262 12.71 -16.68 3.94
CA VAL A 262 12.77 -17.32 2.61
C VAL A 262 12.89 -16.25 1.51
N ILE A 263 12.05 -15.24 1.55
CA ILE A 263 12.05 -14.17 0.56
C ILE A 263 13.32 -13.32 0.66
N ALA A 264 13.78 -12.97 1.88
CA ALA A 264 15.00 -12.19 2.07
C ALA A 264 16.25 -12.92 1.55
N VAL A 265 16.37 -14.23 1.82
CA VAL A 265 17.49 -15.04 1.30
C VAL A 265 17.43 -15.11 -0.23
N ALA A 266 16.28 -15.41 -0.81
CA ALA A 266 16.11 -15.48 -2.25
C ALA A 266 16.45 -14.13 -2.94
N LEU A 267 15.94 -13.02 -2.39
CA LEU A 267 16.24 -11.68 -2.89
C LEU A 267 17.73 -11.34 -2.74
N LEU A 268 18.35 -11.66 -1.62
CA LEU A 268 19.77 -11.37 -1.38
C LEU A 268 20.63 -12.11 -2.40
N ILE A 269 20.36 -13.40 -2.65
CA ILE A 269 21.08 -14.19 -3.66
C ILE A 269 20.87 -13.57 -5.06
N ALA A 270 19.63 -13.28 -5.44
CA ALA A 270 19.31 -12.73 -6.75
C ALA A 270 19.91 -11.33 -6.97
N THR A 271 20.03 -10.51 -5.92
CA THR A 271 20.53 -9.13 -6.02
C THR A 271 22.01 -9.00 -5.70
N THR A 272 22.71 -10.07 -5.29
CA THR A 272 24.16 -10.05 -5.00
C THR A 272 24.99 -9.52 -6.18
N PRO A 273 24.77 -9.90 -7.45
CA PRO A 273 25.53 -9.32 -8.56
C PRO A 273 25.31 -7.80 -8.70
N LEU A 274 24.08 -7.34 -8.46
CA LEU A 274 23.74 -5.92 -8.50
C LEU A 274 24.40 -5.15 -7.35
N ILE A 275 24.40 -5.72 -6.14
CA ILE A 275 25.08 -5.15 -4.97
C ILE A 275 26.59 -5.06 -5.25
N ALA A 276 27.21 -6.09 -5.83
CA ALA A 276 28.63 -6.10 -6.17
C ALA A 276 28.96 -5.01 -7.20
N LEU A 277 28.15 -4.87 -8.25
CA LEU A 277 28.31 -3.83 -9.27
C LEU A 277 28.14 -2.42 -8.66
N ALA A 278 27.11 -2.20 -7.85
CA ALA A 278 26.90 -0.94 -7.15
C ALA A 278 28.08 -0.60 -6.22
N SER A 279 28.61 -1.60 -5.51
CA SER A 279 29.78 -1.46 -4.63
C SER A 279 31.03 -1.02 -5.39
N LEU A 280 31.23 -1.57 -6.59
CA LEU A 280 32.33 -1.16 -7.49
C LEU A 280 32.19 0.32 -7.89
N PHE A 281 30.99 0.76 -8.31
CA PHE A 281 30.77 2.16 -8.69
C PHE A 281 30.95 3.11 -7.50
N ILE A 282 30.49 2.77 -6.30
CA ILE A 282 30.72 3.56 -5.09
C ILE A 282 32.22 3.70 -4.83
N LYS A 283 32.99 2.61 -4.98
CA LYS A 283 34.42 2.61 -4.74
C LYS A 283 35.19 3.41 -5.78
N LEU A 284 34.77 3.39 -7.02
CA LEU A 284 35.37 4.14 -8.14
C LEU A 284 35.07 5.65 -8.07
N GLU A 285 33.94 6.06 -7.45
CA GLU A 285 33.52 7.47 -7.39
C GLU A 285 34.44 8.30 -6.49
N ASP A 286 34.79 7.81 -5.29
CA ASP A 286 35.58 8.59 -4.31
C ASP A 286 36.50 7.74 -3.41
N GLY A 287 36.63 6.44 -3.67
CA GLY A 287 37.53 5.55 -2.92
C GLY A 287 37.08 5.23 -1.48
N GLY A 288 36.01 5.83 -0.98
CA GLY A 288 35.53 5.69 0.39
C GLY A 288 34.89 4.32 0.71
N PRO A 289 34.31 4.18 1.92
CA PRO A 289 33.66 2.93 2.36
C PRO A 289 32.41 2.64 1.50
N ILE A 290 32.17 1.36 1.20
CA ILE A 290 31.04 0.90 0.38
C ILE A 290 29.76 0.89 1.20
N VAL A 291 29.83 0.42 2.45
CA VAL A 291 28.69 0.26 3.36
C VAL A 291 28.65 1.43 4.34
N PHE A 292 27.49 1.98 4.51
CA PHE A 292 27.16 2.93 5.57
C PHE A 292 26.27 2.22 6.60
N SER A 293 26.67 2.32 7.88
CA SER A 293 25.95 1.74 9.01
C SER A 293 25.43 2.83 9.93
N GLN A 294 24.23 2.69 10.42
CA GLN A 294 23.55 3.65 11.28
C GLN A 294 22.74 2.93 12.36
N ILE A 295 22.70 3.49 13.56
CA ILE A 295 21.82 2.98 14.61
C ILE A 295 20.39 3.41 14.30
N ARG A 296 19.47 2.48 14.49
CA ARG A 296 18.03 2.67 14.35
C ARG A 296 17.28 1.99 15.48
N THR A 297 16.09 2.46 15.77
CA THR A 297 15.21 1.88 16.77
C THR A 297 14.46 0.68 16.19
N GLY A 298 14.55 -0.44 16.89
CA GLY A 298 13.94 -1.71 16.53
C GLY A 298 12.70 -2.05 17.35
N ILE A 299 12.42 -3.36 17.43
CA ILE A 299 11.31 -3.88 18.23
C ILE A 299 11.48 -3.50 19.71
N TYR A 300 10.40 -3.11 20.37
CA TYR A 300 10.34 -2.68 21.77
C TYR A 300 11.26 -1.51 22.13
N GLY A 301 11.73 -0.74 21.11
CA GLY A 301 12.65 0.37 21.33
C GLY A 301 14.14 -0.03 21.37
N GLU A 302 14.47 -1.30 21.19
CA GLU A 302 15.84 -1.79 21.21
C GLU A 302 16.65 -1.29 20.00
N PRO A 303 17.81 -0.68 20.18
CA PRO A 303 18.61 -0.17 19.07
C PRO A 303 19.26 -1.31 18.28
N PHE A 304 19.30 -1.19 16.97
CA PHE A 304 20.03 -2.10 16.11
C PHE A 304 20.84 -1.36 15.04
N ARG A 305 21.84 -2.03 14.46
CA ARG A 305 22.67 -1.48 13.38
C ARG A 305 22.05 -1.80 12.03
N LEU A 306 21.54 -0.77 11.35
CA LEU A 306 21.04 -0.84 9.99
C LEU A 306 22.16 -0.61 8.99
N ASN A 307 22.32 -1.49 7.99
CA ASN A 307 23.33 -1.42 6.95
C ASN A 307 22.72 -1.05 5.61
N LYS A 308 23.35 -0.14 4.88
CA LYS A 308 22.97 0.23 3.51
C LYS A 308 24.20 0.54 2.66
N LEU A 309 24.08 0.51 1.34
CA LEU A 309 25.13 1.02 0.48
C LEU A 309 25.24 2.53 0.67
N ARG A 310 26.45 3.03 0.67
CA ARG A 310 26.71 4.46 0.79
C ARG A 310 26.19 5.19 -0.44
N SER A 311 25.29 6.13 -0.23
CA SER A 311 24.68 6.99 -1.26
C SER A 311 24.94 8.47 -1.02
N MET A 312 25.67 8.81 0.06
CA MET A 312 26.06 10.18 0.40
C MET A 312 27.57 10.27 0.59
N ARG A 313 28.09 11.50 0.55
CA ARG A 313 29.49 11.80 0.81
C ARG A 313 29.90 11.33 2.22
N THR A 314 31.18 11.05 2.40
CA THR A 314 31.70 10.54 3.69
C THR A 314 31.56 11.53 4.84
N ASP A 315 31.47 12.83 4.55
CA ASP A 315 31.30 13.93 5.50
C ASP A 315 29.82 14.36 5.68
N ALA A 316 28.87 13.59 5.14
CA ALA A 316 27.45 13.96 5.09
C ALA A 316 26.79 14.20 6.47
N GLU A 317 27.28 13.56 7.53
CA GLU A 317 26.77 13.69 8.90
C GLU A 317 27.71 14.50 9.84
N ARG A 318 28.68 15.23 9.30
CA ARG A 318 29.64 16.04 10.10
C ARG A 318 28.97 17.04 11.03
N HIS A 319 27.78 17.51 10.70
CA HIS A 319 26.98 18.47 11.47
C HIS A 319 25.81 17.82 12.22
N GLY A 320 25.88 16.53 12.49
CA GLY A 320 24.85 15.76 13.19
C GLY A 320 23.77 15.18 12.29
N ALA A 321 22.79 14.55 12.95
CA ALA A 321 21.65 13.91 12.29
C ALA A 321 20.74 14.94 11.62
N ARG A 322 20.43 14.75 10.34
CA ARG A 322 19.47 15.57 9.58
C ARG A 322 18.65 14.72 8.63
N TRP A 323 17.36 15.02 8.53
CA TRP A 323 16.54 14.44 7.49
C TRP A 323 17.06 14.81 6.10
N ALA A 324 16.90 13.89 5.14
CA ALA A 324 17.24 14.17 3.75
C ALA A 324 16.22 15.13 3.13
N SER A 325 16.68 16.15 2.44
CA SER A 325 15.87 17.10 1.70
C SER A 325 15.81 16.79 0.20
N ARG A 326 14.91 17.43 -0.51
CA ARG A 326 14.87 17.35 -1.98
C ARG A 326 16.10 18.02 -2.58
N GLY A 327 16.81 17.30 -3.47
CA GLY A 327 18.05 17.82 -4.06
C GLY A 327 19.21 17.93 -3.06
N ASP A 328 19.22 17.12 -2.00
CA ASP A 328 20.22 17.14 -0.94
C ASP A 328 21.66 17.08 -1.52
N PRO A 329 22.49 18.13 -1.30
CA PRO A 329 23.84 18.23 -1.90
C PRO A 329 24.82 17.18 -1.35
N ARG A 330 24.46 16.45 -0.29
CA ARG A 330 25.27 15.38 0.28
C ARG A 330 25.20 14.10 -0.55
N ILE A 331 24.22 13.96 -1.46
CA ILE A 331 24.02 12.77 -2.29
C ILE A 331 25.07 12.76 -3.41
N THR A 332 25.80 11.64 -3.58
CA THR A 332 26.77 11.46 -4.66
C THR A 332 26.05 11.18 -5.99
N ARG A 333 26.76 11.25 -7.13
CA ARG A 333 26.18 10.95 -8.45
C ARG A 333 25.71 9.50 -8.56
N VAL A 334 26.55 8.56 -8.12
CA VAL A 334 26.17 7.14 -8.02
C VAL A 334 25.04 6.98 -7.02
N GLY A 335 25.15 7.61 -5.85
CA GLY A 335 24.14 7.58 -4.80
C GLY A 335 22.75 8.03 -5.24
N PHE A 336 22.66 9.00 -6.15
CA PHE A 336 21.38 9.43 -6.73
C PHE A 336 20.64 8.26 -7.41
N TRP A 337 21.33 7.49 -8.24
CA TRP A 337 20.74 6.33 -8.92
C TRP A 337 20.43 5.20 -7.96
N LEU A 338 21.33 4.92 -7.01
CA LEU A 338 21.10 3.89 -5.99
C LEU A 338 19.84 4.18 -5.20
N ARG A 339 19.64 5.40 -4.73
CA ARG A 339 18.43 5.83 -3.98
C ARG A 339 17.19 5.77 -4.84
N ARG A 340 17.26 6.26 -6.09
CA ARG A 340 16.12 6.24 -7.02
C ARG A 340 15.61 4.83 -7.28
N LEU A 341 16.50 3.85 -7.38
CA LEU A 341 16.20 2.46 -7.64
C LEU A 341 16.11 1.61 -6.36
N ARG A 342 16.27 2.22 -5.18
CA ARG A 342 16.29 1.54 -3.88
C ARG A 342 17.37 0.46 -3.74
N ILE A 343 18.42 0.50 -4.55
CA ILE A 343 19.55 -0.44 -4.51
C ILE A 343 20.36 -0.25 -3.23
N ASP A 344 20.44 0.98 -2.73
CA ASP A 344 21.15 1.31 -1.49
C ASP A 344 20.55 0.60 -0.25
N GLU A 345 19.29 0.21 -0.28
CA GLU A 345 18.60 -0.47 0.82
C GLU A 345 18.74 -2.01 0.77
N LEU A 346 19.26 -2.60 -0.32
CA LEU A 346 19.38 -4.07 -0.45
C LEU A 346 20.21 -4.75 0.64
N PRO A 347 21.29 -4.16 1.20
CA PRO A 347 22.00 -4.78 2.33
C PRO A 347 21.17 -4.96 3.59
N GLN A 348 20.03 -4.25 3.74
CA GLN A 348 19.09 -4.44 4.86
C GLN A 348 18.41 -5.82 4.83
N LEU A 349 18.42 -6.52 3.70
CA LEU A 349 18.00 -7.93 3.63
C LEU A 349 18.80 -8.79 4.63
N TRP A 350 20.06 -8.44 4.91
CA TRP A 350 20.83 -9.09 5.94
C TRP A 350 20.29 -8.81 7.36
N ASN A 351 19.79 -7.59 7.64
CA ASN A 351 19.12 -7.29 8.90
C ASN A 351 17.80 -8.08 9.04
N VAL A 352 17.09 -8.33 7.92
CA VAL A 352 15.92 -9.21 7.94
C VAL A 352 16.32 -10.64 8.27
N ILE A 353 17.39 -11.18 7.67
CA ILE A 353 17.88 -12.54 7.95
C ILE A 353 18.31 -12.67 9.42
N LYS A 354 19.04 -11.70 9.94
CA LYS A 354 19.44 -11.65 11.36
C LYS A 354 18.27 -11.62 12.35
N GLY A 355 17.13 -11.03 11.95
CA GLY A 355 15.97 -10.86 12.80
C GLY A 355 15.83 -9.47 13.43
N ASP A 356 16.70 -8.54 13.11
CA ASP A 356 16.59 -7.13 13.52
C ASP A 356 15.39 -6.46 12.84
N MET A 357 15.07 -6.90 11.60
CA MET A 357 14.01 -6.37 10.75
C MET A 357 13.08 -7.46 10.20
N SER A 358 11.99 -7.02 9.62
CA SER A 358 11.06 -7.78 8.78
C SER A 358 11.09 -7.21 7.35
N LEU A 359 10.58 -7.93 6.36
CA LEU A 359 10.35 -7.36 5.03
C LEU A 359 9.28 -6.26 5.09
N ILE A 360 8.22 -6.50 5.87
CA ILE A 360 7.09 -5.58 6.01
C ILE A 360 6.90 -5.19 7.49
N GLY A 361 6.87 -3.89 7.73
CA GLY A 361 6.71 -3.29 9.06
C GLY A 361 6.86 -1.77 9.02
N PRO A 362 6.73 -1.06 10.15
CA PRO A 362 7.05 0.36 10.26
C PRO A 362 8.50 0.64 9.87
N ARG A 363 8.74 1.76 9.19
CA ARG A 363 10.12 2.14 8.83
C ARG A 363 10.90 2.52 10.09
N PRO A 364 12.11 1.96 10.34
CA PRO A 364 12.88 2.30 11.53
C PRO A 364 13.38 3.73 11.47
N GLU A 365 13.13 4.49 12.54
CA GLU A 365 13.63 5.85 12.71
C GLU A 365 14.96 5.89 13.48
N ARG A 366 15.58 7.04 13.50
CA ARG A 366 16.80 7.30 14.27
C ARG A 366 16.44 7.61 15.73
N PRO A 367 17.15 7.04 16.72
CA PRO A 367 16.89 7.35 18.12
C PRO A 367 16.92 8.86 18.44
N GLU A 368 17.80 9.61 17.75
CA GLU A 368 17.95 11.05 17.96
C GLU A 368 16.71 11.87 17.57
N PHE A 369 15.85 11.34 16.69
CA PHE A 369 14.59 12.00 16.33
C PHE A 369 13.40 11.51 17.17
N GLU A 370 13.49 10.31 17.71
CA GLU A 370 12.35 9.67 18.38
C GLU A 370 11.95 10.37 19.67
N GLU A 371 12.91 10.86 20.45
CA GLU A 371 12.62 11.60 21.68
C GLU A 371 11.75 12.83 21.41
N GLU A 372 12.08 13.58 20.34
CA GLU A 372 11.29 14.73 19.91
C GLU A 372 9.91 14.31 19.39
N LEU A 373 9.85 13.23 18.57
CA LEU A 373 8.60 12.74 18.00
C LEU A 373 7.65 12.17 19.07
N GLU A 374 8.19 11.47 20.06
CA GLU A 374 7.41 10.96 21.21
C GLU A 374 6.83 12.08 22.08
N ALA A 375 7.54 13.20 22.22
CA ALA A 375 7.06 14.34 22.97
C ALA A 375 5.90 15.08 22.26
N GLN A 376 5.84 15.01 20.93
CA GLN A 376 4.89 15.77 20.12
C GLN A 376 3.74 14.92 19.56
N ILE A 377 3.91 13.61 19.40
CA ILE A 377 2.94 12.73 18.76
C ILE A 377 2.41 11.72 19.77
N PRO A 378 1.10 11.72 20.08
CA PRO A 378 0.49 10.75 20.98
C PRO A 378 0.76 9.32 20.50
N HIS A 379 0.99 8.42 21.44
CA HIS A 379 1.13 6.98 21.18
C HIS A 379 2.26 6.58 20.21
N TYR A 380 3.27 7.43 19.99
CA TYR A 380 4.32 7.19 19.00
C TYR A 380 5.05 5.85 19.20
N ARG A 381 5.29 5.44 20.45
CA ARG A 381 5.98 4.18 20.80
C ARG A 381 5.29 2.91 20.34
N ILE A 382 3.99 2.94 20.05
CA ILE A 382 3.24 1.75 19.63
C ILE A 382 3.82 1.14 18.34
N ARG A 383 4.40 1.94 17.46
CA ARG A 383 5.03 1.47 16.23
C ARG A 383 6.19 0.48 16.48
N HIS A 384 6.79 0.49 17.67
CA HIS A 384 7.87 -0.40 18.06
C HIS A 384 7.39 -1.74 18.64
N TRP A 385 6.09 -1.97 18.74
CA TRP A 385 5.57 -3.25 19.22
C TRP A 385 5.82 -4.40 18.25
N ILE A 386 6.21 -4.09 17.01
CA ILE A 386 6.62 -5.08 16.00
C ILE A 386 8.00 -4.72 15.43
N ARG A 387 8.60 -5.69 14.73
CA ARG A 387 9.87 -5.46 14.04
C ARG A 387 9.70 -4.39 12.95
N PRO A 388 10.65 -3.46 12.84
CA PRO A 388 10.66 -2.51 11.73
C PRO A 388 10.81 -3.22 10.39
N GLY A 389 10.28 -2.62 9.32
CA GLY A 389 10.23 -3.19 7.99
C GLY A 389 11.16 -2.51 6.99
N LEU A 390 11.60 -3.28 5.99
CA LEU A 390 12.24 -2.76 4.79
C LEU A 390 11.22 -1.94 3.97
N SER A 391 9.99 -2.44 3.88
CA SER A 391 8.82 -1.74 3.38
C SER A 391 7.70 -1.74 4.42
N GLY A 392 6.67 -0.91 4.26
CA GLY A 392 5.55 -0.81 5.19
C GLY A 392 4.34 -0.12 4.60
N TRP A 393 3.22 -0.20 5.31
CA TRP A 393 1.95 0.40 4.85
C TRP A 393 2.08 1.91 4.67
N ALA A 394 2.72 2.61 5.61
CA ALA A 394 3.03 4.03 5.49
C ALA A 394 3.86 4.33 4.23
N GLN A 395 4.91 3.56 3.97
CA GLN A 395 5.82 3.78 2.84
C GLN A 395 5.14 3.63 1.46
N VAL A 396 4.11 2.76 1.35
CA VAL A 396 3.40 2.52 0.07
C VAL A 396 2.12 3.34 -0.09
N CYS A 397 1.64 3.98 0.97
CA CYS A 397 0.41 4.77 0.95
C CYS A 397 0.66 6.27 1.09
N HIS A 398 1.70 6.69 1.84
CA HIS A 398 1.98 8.09 2.12
C HIS A 398 3.21 8.58 1.32
N PRO A 399 3.17 9.79 0.72
CA PRO A 399 4.34 10.39 0.09
C PRO A 399 5.49 10.55 1.10
N TYR A 400 6.72 10.51 0.60
CA TYR A 400 7.89 10.71 1.45
C TYR A 400 7.92 12.15 1.96
N GLY A 401 7.89 12.33 3.28
CA GLY A 401 8.04 13.60 3.97
C GLY A 401 9.04 13.50 5.13
N ALA A 402 9.53 14.63 5.63
CA ALA A 402 10.61 14.74 6.61
C ALA A 402 10.29 15.83 7.64
N SER A 403 9.08 15.81 8.19
CA SER A 403 8.60 16.71 9.24
C SER A 403 7.94 15.92 10.36
N VAL A 404 7.65 16.58 11.47
CA VAL A 404 6.86 16.00 12.58
C VAL A 404 5.47 15.61 12.09
N GLU A 405 4.83 16.46 11.29
CA GLU A 405 3.51 16.19 10.70
C GLU A 405 3.53 14.98 9.77
N ASP A 406 4.57 14.84 8.94
CA ASP A 406 4.76 13.64 8.13
C ASP A 406 4.96 12.39 8.99
N SER A 407 5.68 12.50 10.11
CA SER A 407 5.91 11.40 11.05
C SER A 407 4.62 10.99 11.76
N ARG A 408 3.76 11.95 12.10
CA ARG A 408 2.42 11.74 12.63
C ARG A 408 1.52 11.01 11.63
N SER A 409 1.49 11.48 10.38
CA SER A 409 0.74 10.81 9.31
C SER A 409 1.25 9.39 9.06
N LYS A 410 2.57 9.17 9.08
CA LYS A 410 3.16 7.82 8.97
C LYS A 410 2.73 6.92 10.11
N LEU A 411 2.70 7.44 11.36
CA LEU A 411 2.22 6.69 12.52
C LEU A 411 0.77 6.23 12.32
N ALA A 412 -0.11 7.07 11.79
CA ALA A 412 -1.50 6.68 11.53
C ALA A 412 -1.60 5.47 10.58
N TYR A 413 -0.74 5.37 9.57
CA TYR A 413 -0.65 4.19 8.70
C TYR A 413 0.02 3.01 9.39
N ASP A 414 1.05 3.24 10.21
CA ASP A 414 1.72 2.18 10.97
C ASP A 414 0.73 1.54 11.97
N LEU A 415 -0.07 2.34 12.69
CA LEU A 415 -1.13 1.86 13.60
C LEU A 415 -2.18 1.03 12.87
N TYR A 416 -2.58 1.47 11.68
CA TYR A 416 -3.47 0.68 10.83
C TYR A 416 -2.88 -0.70 10.50
N TYR A 417 -1.61 -0.74 10.12
CA TYR A 417 -0.91 -1.98 9.81
C TYR A 417 -0.83 -2.90 11.02
N LEU A 418 -0.47 -2.37 12.18
CA LEU A 418 -0.39 -3.14 13.43
C LEU A 418 -1.73 -3.81 13.75
N ARG A 419 -2.80 -3.05 13.68
CA ARG A 419 -4.16 -3.51 13.98
C ARG A 419 -4.69 -4.53 12.98
N ASN A 420 -4.38 -4.36 11.70
CA ASN A 420 -4.89 -5.18 10.61
C ASN A 420 -3.87 -6.18 10.07
N PHE A 421 -2.82 -6.46 10.83
CA PHE A 421 -1.77 -7.37 10.40
C PHE A 421 -2.33 -8.70 9.87
N SER A 422 -1.90 -9.07 8.68
CA SER A 422 -2.20 -10.37 8.07
C SER A 422 -1.24 -10.65 6.91
N LEU A 423 -0.95 -11.92 6.65
CA LEU A 423 -0.09 -12.30 5.52
C LEU A 423 -0.59 -11.81 4.16
N PRO A 424 -1.91 -11.80 3.86
CA PRO A 424 -2.40 -11.19 2.63
C PRO A 424 -2.18 -9.67 2.58
N LEU A 425 -2.19 -8.95 3.72
CA LEU A 425 -1.85 -7.52 3.76
C LEU A 425 -0.36 -7.33 3.48
N ASP A 426 0.51 -8.17 4.02
CA ASP A 426 1.95 -8.16 3.71
C ASP A 426 2.20 -8.37 2.22
N LEU A 427 1.54 -9.34 1.61
CA LEU A 427 1.63 -9.59 0.17
C LEU A 427 1.16 -8.37 -0.63
N LEU A 428 0.07 -7.72 -0.22
CA LEU A 428 -0.41 -6.49 -0.85
C LEU A 428 0.63 -5.36 -0.75
N ILE A 429 1.26 -5.19 0.42
CA ILE A 429 2.31 -4.18 0.62
C ILE A 429 3.51 -4.49 -0.27
N LEU A 430 3.94 -5.75 -0.35
CA LEU A 430 5.03 -6.18 -1.22
C LEU A 430 4.75 -5.85 -2.69
N LEU A 431 3.55 -6.19 -3.18
CA LEU A 431 3.13 -5.86 -4.55
C LEU A 431 3.10 -4.35 -4.82
N LYS A 432 2.60 -3.56 -3.86
CA LYS A 432 2.62 -2.09 -3.95
C LYS A 432 4.06 -1.55 -3.95
N THR A 433 4.95 -2.14 -3.16
CA THR A 433 6.38 -1.77 -3.13
C THR A 433 7.03 -1.99 -4.49
N ILE A 434 6.83 -3.16 -5.11
CA ILE A 434 7.33 -3.46 -6.46
C ILE A 434 6.84 -2.41 -7.45
N ARG A 435 5.56 -2.07 -7.41
CA ARG A 435 4.98 -1.03 -8.28
C ARG A 435 5.55 0.36 -8.01
N LEU A 436 5.83 0.72 -6.75
CA LEU A 436 6.41 1.99 -6.36
C LEU A 436 7.85 2.12 -6.90
N VAL A 437 8.65 1.06 -6.71
CA VAL A 437 10.04 1.00 -7.18
C VAL A 437 10.10 1.03 -8.71
N SER A 438 9.26 0.28 -9.40
CA SER A 438 9.22 0.26 -10.88
C SER A 438 8.87 1.62 -11.50
N ARG A 439 8.19 2.49 -10.75
CA ARG A 439 7.88 3.88 -11.17
C ARG A 439 8.94 4.90 -10.75
N GLY A 440 9.97 4.48 -10.05
CA GLY A 440 11.00 5.37 -9.49
C GLY A 440 10.45 6.39 -8.49
N ALA A 441 9.28 6.10 -7.88
CA ALA A 441 8.62 6.97 -6.93
C ALA A 441 9.02 6.62 -5.48
N GLY A 442 8.90 7.59 -4.56
CA GLY A 442 9.10 7.35 -3.12
C GLY A 442 10.55 7.45 -2.63
N SER A 443 11.49 7.90 -3.47
CA SER A 443 12.90 8.09 -3.08
C SER A 443 13.26 9.52 -2.69
N GLN A 444 12.38 10.49 -2.96
CA GLN A 444 12.60 11.90 -2.65
C GLN A 444 11.41 12.46 -1.88
N PRO A 445 11.63 13.42 -0.95
CA PRO A 445 10.55 14.15 -0.31
C PRO A 445 9.67 14.82 -1.37
N SER A 446 8.34 14.68 -1.24
CA SER A 446 7.40 15.51 -1.98
C SER A 446 7.63 16.95 -1.54
N GLY A 447 7.95 17.85 -2.47
CA GLY A 447 8.09 19.25 -2.13
C GLY A 447 6.76 19.81 -1.61
N SER A 448 6.82 20.52 -0.51
CA SER A 448 5.80 21.48 -0.07
C SER A 448 5.69 22.60 -1.08
#